data_4ab411e4c25a80568d6c96d032937075
#
_entry.id   4ab411e4c25a80568d6c96d032937075
#
_cell.length_a   1.000
_cell.length_b   1.000
_cell.length_c   1.000
_cell.angle_alpha   90.00
_cell.angle_beta   90.00
_cell.angle_gamma   90.00
#
_symmetry.space_group_name_H-M   'P 1'
#
loop_
_entity.id
_entity.type
_entity.pdbx_description
1 polymer ?
#
loop_
_entity_poly.entity_id
_entity_poly.type
_entity_poly.pdbx_seq_one_letter_code
_entity_poly.pdbx_strand_id
1 'polypeptide(L)'
;FGEKDEVCFIGVIKECMSGVSREKKTRYFKMQISDETSAINTMIFSDKIDEMQNLNNRMPKEEDIVIITGQKFGDSVFARMVAIQTHTVYTKLSQLKAEKNN
;
A
#
# COMPACT_ATOMS: atom_id res chain seq x y z
N PHE A 1 8.00 10.53 20.24
CA PHE A 1 7.29 9.64 20.38
C PHE A 1 7.06 8.74 19.33
N GLY A 2 7.60 7.68 19.16
CA GLY A 2 7.66 6.85 18.04
C GLY A 2 6.46 5.95 17.81
N GLU A 3 5.38 6.26 18.46
CA GLU A 3 4.22 5.43 18.28
C GLU A 3 3.63 5.53 16.90
N LYS A 4 4.07 6.50 16.12
CA LYS A 4 3.58 6.66 14.76
C LYS A 4 4.74 6.54 13.79
N ASP A 5 5.24 5.35 13.64
CA ASP A 5 6.33 5.12 12.72
C ASP A 5 5.88 5.26 11.28
N GLU A 6 6.46 6.22 10.58
CA GLU A 6 6.22 6.35 9.16
C GLU A 6 6.93 5.25 8.41
N VAL A 7 6.25 4.66 7.45
CA VAL A 7 6.81 3.59 6.64
C VAL A 7 6.54 3.85 5.17
N CYS A 8 7.45 3.36 4.35
CA CYS A 8 7.29 3.38 2.90
C CYS A 8 7.85 2.06 2.40
N PHE A 9 7.02 1.30 1.71
CA PHE A 9 7.46 -0.01 1.21
C PHE A 9 6.77 -0.34 -0.09
N ILE A 10 7.34 -1.29 -0.81
CA ILE A 10 6.79 -1.78 -2.06
C ILE A 10 6.41 -3.25 -1.90
N GLY A 11 5.32 -3.65 -2.50
CA GLY A 11 4.88 -5.03 -2.46
C GLY A 11 3.79 -5.31 -3.47
N VAL A 12 3.30 -6.55 -3.45
CA VAL A 12 2.27 -7.01 -4.37
C VAL A 12 0.98 -7.24 -3.60
N ILE A 13 -0.12 -6.75 -4.13
CA ILE A 13 -1.43 -6.97 -3.52
C ILE A 13 -1.85 -8.42 -3.72
N LYS A 14 -2.08 -9.14 -2.63
CA LYS A 14 -2.57 -10.51 -2.68
C LYS A 14 -4.07 -10.58 -2.56
N GLU A 15 -4.64 -9.71 -1.75
CA GLU A 15 -6.08 -9.62 -1.58
C GLU A 15 -6.45 -8.18 -1.35
N CYS A 16 -7.62 -7.79 -1.78
CA CYS A 16 -8.14 -6.46 -1.48
C CYS A 16 -9.65 -6.52 -1.34
N MET A 17 -10.18 -5.64 -0.49
CA MET A 17 -11.62 -5.52 -0.30
C MET A 17 -11.96 -4.11 0.12
N SER A 18 -13.14 -3.66 -0.25
CA SER A 18 -13.65 -2.37 0.16
C SER A 18 -14.89 -2.55 1.04
N GLY A 19 -15.16 -1.57 1.88
CA GLY A 19 -16.32 -1.65 2.74
C GLY A 19 -16.57 -0.33 3.44
N VAL A 20 -17.54 -0.35 4.34
CA VAL A 20 -17.89 0.82 5.13
C VAL A 20 -17.99 0.38 6.59
N SER A 21 -17.32 1.13 7.46
CA SER A 21 -17.36 0.88 8.89
C SER A 21 -18.77 1.12 9.40
N ARG A 22 -19.31 0.16 10.15
CA ARG A 22 -20.67 0.29 10.69
C ARG A 22 -20.80 1.41 11.72
N GLU A 23 -19.79 1.55 12.53
CA GLU A 23 -19.83 2.52 13.63
C GLU A 23 -19.70 3.96 13.15
N LYS A 24 -18.75 4.19 12.26
CA LYS A 24 -18.43 5.56 11.83
C LYS A 24 -18.89 5.86 10.41
N LYS A 25 -19.47 4.88 9.74
CA LYS A 25 -19.89 5.01 8.35
C LYS A 25 -18.76 5.53 7.46
N THR A 26 -17.55 5.15 7.79
CA THR A 26 -16.36 5.57 7.07
C THR A 26 -15.99 4.53 6.03
N ARG A 27 -15.77 4.97 4.82
CA ARG A 27 -15.31 4.07 3.75
C ARG A 27 -13.87 3.62 4.04
N TYR A 28 -13.59 2.37 3.74
CA TYR A 28 -12.22 1.86 3.85
C TYR A 28 -11.91 0.93 2.68
N PHE A 29 -10.63 0.82 2.39
CA PHE A 29 -10.13 -0.13 1.40
C PHE A 29 -8.98 -0.88 2.07
N LYS A 30 -9.15 -2.18 2.21
CA LYS A 30 -8.18 -3.04 2.89
C LYS A 30 -7.42 -3.85 1.87
N MET A 31 -6.11 -3.91 2.03
CA MET A 31 -5.23 -4.66 1.14
C MET A 31 -4.30 -5.54 1.95
N GLN A 32 -4.10 -6.76 1.49
CA GLN A 32 -3.02 -7.59 2.02
C GLN A 32 -1.86 -7.50 1.04
N ILE A 33 -0.77 -6.90 1.49
CA ILE A 33 0.40 -6.63 0.65
C ILE A 33 1.49 -7.62 1.02
N SER A 34 2.05 -8.30 0.03
CA SER A 34 3.15 -9.22 0.25
C SER A 34 4.44 -8.58 -0.25
N ASP A 35 5.43 -8.51 0.63
CA ASP A 35 6.79 -8.19 0.21
C ASP A 35 7.59 -9.49 0.19
N GLU A 36 8.90 -9.40 0.12
CA GLU A 36 9.74 -10.59 0.00
C GLU A 36 9.70 -11.51 1.20
N THR A 37 9.35 -10.99 2.36
CA THR A 37 9.47 -11.75 3.61
C THR A 37 8.17 -11.99 4.34
N SER A 38 7.18 -11.13 4.16
CA SER A 38 5.95 -11.24 4.95
C SER A 38 4.78 -10.56 4.25
N ALA A 39 3.60 -10.78 4.81
CA ALA A 39 2.38 -10.10 4.35
C ALA A 39 2.02 -9.02 5.37
N ILE A 40 1.62 -7.87 4.88
CA ILE A 40 1.27 -6.71 5.69
C ILE A 40 -0.15 -6.30 5.38
N ASN A 41 -0.97 -6.15 6.42
CA ASN A 41 -2.33 -5.65 6.26
C ASN A 41 -2.28 -4.13 6.18
N THR A 42 -2.81 -3.58 5.09
CA THR A 42 -2.78 -2.15 4.83
C THR A 42 -4.20 -1.66 4.65
N MET A 43 -4.52 -0.53 5.27
CA MET A 43 -5.85 0.07 5.15
C MET A 43 -5.74 1.53 4.77
N ILE A 44 -6.68 1.99 3.96
CA ILE A 44 -6.76 3.39 3.57
C ILE A 44 -8.23 3.80 3.74
N PHE A 45 -8.47 5.02 4.19
CA PHE A 45 -9.81 5.48 4.60
C PHE A 45 -10.27 6.73 3.88
N SER A 46 -11.58 6.81 3.69
CA SER A 46 -12.29 8.05 3.30
C SER A 46 -11.65 8.81 2.16
N ASP A 47 -11.29 10.06 2.41
CA ASP A 47 -10.75 10.96 1.39
C ASP A 47 -9.46 10.44 0.75
N LYS A 48 -8.70 9.68 1.52
CA LYS A 48 -7.46 9.12 1.01
C LYS A 48 -7.71 8.08 -0.09
N ILE A 49 -8.85 7.42 -0.04
CA ILE A 49 -9.24 6.48 -1.10
C ILE A 49 -9.44 7.25 -2.41
N ASP A 50 -10.10 8.38 -2.35
CA ASP A 50 -10.34 9.21 -3.55
C ASP A 50 -9.02 9.76 -4.09
N GLU A 51 -8.14 10.22 -3.22
CA GLU A 51 -6.83 10.71 -3.63
C GLU A 51 -6.01 9.60 -4.30
N MET A 52 -6.05 8.40 -3.75
CA MET A 52 -5.38 7.24 -4.32
C MET A 52 -5.93 6.92 -5.70
N GLN A 53 -7.24 6.89 -5.84
CA GLN A 53 -7.88 6.60 -7.11
C GLN A 53 -7.54 7.66 -8.16
N ASN A 54 -7.52 8.93 -7.77
CA ASN A 54 -7.18 10.01 -8.68
C ASN A 54 -5.73 9.94 -9.13
N LEU A 55 -4.83 9.63 -8.21
CA LEU A 55 -3.41 9.50 -8.53
C LEU A 55 -3.16 8.40 -9.55
N ASN A 56 -3.82 7.27 -9.38
CA ASN A 56 -3.58 6.07 -10.18
C ASN A 56 -4.53 5.91 -11.36
N ASN A 57 -5.56 6.72 -11.42
CA ASN A 57 -6.64 6.64 -12.43
C ASN A 57 -7.45 5.36 -12.34
N ARG A 58 -7.28 4.59 -11.28
CA ARG A 58 -8.07 3.39 -10.99
C ARG A 58 -7.81 2.92 -9.57
N MET A 59 -8.64 2.00 -9.10
CA MET A 59 -8.40 1.39 -7.80
C MET A 59 -7.38 0.25 -7.92
N PRO A 60 -6.56 0.04 -6.90
CA PRO A 60 -5.67 -1.11 -6.86
C PRO A 60 -6.45 -2.43 -6.84
N LYS A 61 -5.85 -3.46 -7.39
CA LYS A 61 -6.46 -4.79 -7.44
C LYS A 61 -5.41 -5.86 -7.17
N GLU A 62 -5.85 -7.09 -7.07
CA GLU A 62 -4.93 -8.22 -6.88
C GLU A 62 -3.87 -8.25 -7.97
N GLU A 63 -2.69 -8.61 -7.58
CA GLU A 63 -1.50 -8.71 -8.42
C GLU A 63 -0.88 -7.37 -8.80
N ASP A 64 -1.44 -6.27 -8.39
CA ASP A 64 -0.81 -4.97 -8.61
C ASP A 64 0.40 -4.80 -7.71
N ILE A 65 1.44 -4.21 -8.26
CA ILE A 65 2.63 -3.83 -7.51
C ILE A 65 2.41 -2.39 -7.06
N VAL A 66 2.51 -2.17 -5.76
CA VAL A 66 2.20 -0.86 -5.19
C VAL A 66 3.29 -0.39 -4.25
N ILE A 67 3.45 0.93 -4.17
CA ILE A 67 4.28 1.57 -3.16
C ILE A 67 3.32 2.17 -2.14
N ILE A 68 3.50 1.78 -0.89
CA ILE A 68 2.64 2.21 0.21
C ILE A 68 3.39 3.21 1.08
N THR A 69 2.77 4.32 1.35
CA THR A 69 3.29 5.32 2.30
C THR A 69 2.24 5.52 3.38
N GLY A 70 2.65 5.44 4.62
CA GLY A 70 1.71 5.61 5.72
C GLY A 70 2.35 5.41 7.06
N GLN A 71 1.55 5.04 8.06
CA GLN A 71 2.00 4.86 9.42
C GLN A 71 1.72 3.43 9.87
N LYS A 72 2.69 2.86 10.56
CA LYS A 72 2.56 1.50 11.07
C LYS A 72 1.99 1.50 12.48
N PHE A 73 1.00 0.64 12.69
CA PHE A 73 0.41 0.42 14.01
C PHE A 73 0.33 -1.09 14.25
N GLY A 74 1.21 -1.60 15.10
CA GLY A 74 1.27 -3.04 15.34
C GLY A 74 1.58 -3.80 14.05
N ASP A 75 0.68 -4.69 13.67
CA ASP A 75 0.87 -5.50 12.46
C ASP A 75 0.19 -4.92 11.23
N SER A 76 -0.34 -3.71 11.35
CA SER A 76 -1.08 -3.08 10.26
C SER A 76 -0.44 -1.76 9.86
N VAL A 77 -0.71 -1.33 8.64
CA VAL A 77 -0.26 -0.03 8.14
C VAL A 77 -1.50 0.76 7.72
N PHE A 78 -1.60 1.99 8.19
CA PHE A 78 -2.66 2.89 7.77
C PHE A 78 -2.07 3.79 6.69
N ALA A 79 -2.40 3.49 5.44
CA ALA A 79 -1.82 4.16 4.29
C ALA A 79 -2.36 5.57 4.12
N ARG A 80 -1.46 6.48 3.79
CA ARG A 80 -1.86 7.82 3.34
C ARG A 80 -1.93 7.85 1.82
N MET A 81 -1.11 7.04 1.18
CA MET A 81 -1.08 6.98 -0.28
C MET A 81 -0.64 5.60 -0.73
N VAL A 82 -1.25 5.15 -1.81
CA VAL A 82 -0.91 3.91 -2.49
C VAL A 82 -0.67 4.25 -3.94
N ALA A 83 0.54 4.03 -4.42
CA ALA A 83 0.89 4.31 -5.81
C ALA A 83 1.09 3.00 -6.55
N ILE A 84 0.25 2.77 -7.55
CA ILE A 84 0.34 1.56 -8.38
C ILE A 84 1.50 1.72 -9.34
N GLN A 85 2.38 0.71 -9.39
CA GLN A 85 3.56 0.76 -10.23
C GLN A 85 3.41 -0.14 -11.43
N THR A 86 4.02 0.24 -12.54
CA THR A 86 4.07 -0.64 -13.70
C THR A 86 5.15 -1.68 -13.47
N HIS A 87 5.03 -2.79 -14.18
CA HIS A 87 6.05 -3.84 -14.11
C HIS A 87 7.44 -3.30 -14.46
N THR A 88 7.51 -2.41 -15.43
CA THR A 88 8.78 -1.80 -15.84
C THR A 88 9.44 -1.05 -14.70
N VAL A 89 8.67 -0.26 -13.96
CA VAL A 89 9.20 0.50 -12.82
C VAL A 89 9.74 -0.43 -11.75
N TYR A 90 8.97 -1.48 -11.45
CA TYR A 90 9.39 -2.45 -10.45
C TYR A 90 10.70 -3.13 -10.82
N THR A 91 10.82 -3.56 -12.06
CA THR A 91 12.02 -4.19 -12.55
C THR A 91 13.22 -3.27 -12.44
N LYS A 92 13.04 -2.00 -12.81
CA LYS A 92 14.09 -1.01 -12.73
C LYS A 92 14.57 -0.78 -11.29
N LEU A 93 13.62 -0.70 -10.35
CA LEU A 93 13.96 -0.54 -8.94
C LEU A 93 14.74 -1.74 -8.41
N SER A 94 14.34 -2.94 -8.81
CA SER A 94 15.04 -4.16 -8.42
C SER A 94 16.47 -4.19 -8.93
N GLN A 95 16.69 -3.74 -10.16
CA GLN A 95 18.02 -3.66 -10.74
C GLN A 95 18.90 -2.66 -10.00
N LEU A 96 18.35 -1.52 -9.64
CA LEU A 96 19.09 -0.52 -8.86
C LEU A 96 19.51 -1.07 -7.50
N LYS A 97 18.65 -1.85 -6.87
CA LYS A 97 18.97 -2.49 -5.60
C LYS A 97 20.14 -3.48 -5.78
N ALA A 98 20.10 -4.26 -6.83
CA ALA A 98 21.16 -5.23 -7.11
C ALA A 98 22.50 -4.54 -7.33
N GLU A 99 22.51 -3.46 -8.09
CA GLU A 99 23.72 -2.68 -8.33
C GLU A 99 24.28 -2.10 -7.02
N LYS A 100 23.40 -1.64 -6.16
CA LYS A 100 23.81 -1.06 -4.91
C LYS A 100 24.47 -2.05 -3.97
N ASN A 101 24.14 -3.30 -4.09
CA ASN A 101 24.66 -4.35 -3.23
C ASN A 101 25.99 -4.93 -3.74
N ASN A 102 26.40 -4.50 -4.88
CA ASN A 102 27.70 -4.91 -5.42
C ASN A 102 28.80 -3.96 -4.92
#